data_f93c365d0c1621cc535fe8470fc2d4c5
#
_entry.id   f93c365d0c1621cc535fe8470fc2d4c5
#
_cell.length_a   1.000
_cell.length_b   1.000
_cell.length_c   1.000
_cell.angle_alpha   90.00
_cell.angle_beta   90.00
_cell.angle_gamma   90.00
#
_symmetry.space_group_name_H-M   'P 1'
#
loop_
_entity.id
_entity.type
_entity.pdbx_description
1 polymer ?
#
loop_
_entity_poly.entity_id
_entity_poly.type
_entity_poly.pdbx_seq_one_letter_code
_entity_poly.pdbx_strand_id
1 'polypeptide(L)'
;KMRLKSLIGIILWGGMLVSCGPDNRVALAEKLMAEKETDSAIVVMNEIKEPLHNLSKRDYALYALLMSEAVHRKQQLNAATDTLLLPAIKYFSQSGDSLYAERALYCKAHLDRRLNRMSDAMQSFLKALLFLQNSGNHEQLYRVNTWLGVVCLNQEEYSGKVRYSKEALKAALDLGNMFYKNMALCDISTGYLFLNQLDSALYYAQAAYEAALANSVPRQLPFIYTNLGSIYSQQGEPAKALDYINKSIALRPAKDTARILSLYGVKLELFGKLGQYDSAYHYFQKVISSPNPSSVADAYNNMAKIYHKMGRASDAYPMLQRFIELSDTIRKYRHTEEAIALQELYKHEQLSVENLYWRTRAAERQRNVYWMTTISLLLVWVASAVYFIYRRNRNHLMAQQHQLVKKEKELAQQREITSENLRRMVELEQKEAKLKETFFRRLSQKVVQ
;
A
#
# COMPACT_ATOMS: atom_id res chain seq x y z
N LYS A 1 -27.23 4.21 -29.39
CA LYS A 1 -27.43 2.74 -29.56
C LYS A 1 -26.49 1.89 -28.70
N MET A 2 -25.37 2.43 -28.20
CA MET A 2 -24.46 1.70 -27.31
C MET A 2 -24.91 1.65 -25.83
N ARG A 3 -25.68 2.64 -25.35
CA ARG A 3 -26.22 2.70 -23.96
C ARG A 3 -27.35 1.70 -23.70
N LEU A 4 -28.07 1.23 -24.71
CA LEU A 4 -29.20 0.30 -24.52
C LEU A 4 -28.74 -1.15 -24.35
N LYS A 5 -27.59 -1.54 -24.89
CA LYS A 5 -27.04 -2.90 -24.75
C LYS A 5 -26.44 -3.13 -23.35
N SER A 6 -25.89 -2.08 -22.69
CA SER A 6 -25.44 -2.17 -21.30
C SER A 6 -26.59 -2.27 -20.30
N LEU A 7 -27.72 -1.60 -20.56
CA LEU A 7 -28.92 -1.70 -19.72
C LEU A 7 -29.59 -3.09 -19.80
N ILE A 8 -29.61 -3.71 -21.00
CA ILE A 8 -30.20 -5.06 -21.16
C ILE A 8 -29.31 -6.13 -20.51
N GLY A 9 -27.97 -5.95 -20.54
CA GLY A 9 -27.04 -6.80 -19.80
C GLY A 9 -27.25 -6.73 -18.29
N ILE A 10 -27.55 -5.56 -17.75
CA ILE A 10 -27.82 -5.34 -16.32
C ILE A 10 -29.16 -5.95 -15.91
N ILE A 11 -30.19 -5.91 -16.75
CA ILE A 11 -31.52 -6.48 -16.47
C ILE A 11 -31.51 -8.02 -16.52
N LEU A 12 -30.71 -8.63 -17.42
CA LEU A 12 -30.52 -10.09 -17.47
C LEU A 12 -29.65 -10.62 -16.31
N TRP A 13 -28.74 -9.80 -15.78
CA TRP A 13 -27.96 -10.12 -14.59
C TRP A 13 -28.73 -9.85 -13.28
N GLY A 14 -29.66 -8.90 -13.27
CA GLY A 14 -30.58 -8.66 -12.13
C GLY A 14 -31.44 -9.87 -11.78
N GLY A 15 -31.78 -10.71 -12.76
CA GLY A 15 -32.54 -11.95 -12.54
C GLY A 15 -31.74 -13.07 -11.86
N MET A 16 -30.39 -13.06 -11.93
CA MET A 16 -29.54 -14.02 -11.21
C MET A 16 -29.20 -13.58 -9.77
N LEU A 17 -29.40 -12.31 -9.43
CA LEU A 17 -29.09 -11.78 -8.09
C LEU A 17 -30.10 -12.21 -7.01
N VAL A 18 -31.27 -12.69 -7.37
CA VAL A 18 -32.36 -13.08 -6.44
C VAL A 18 -32.04 -14.34 -5.63
N SER A 19 -30.99 -15.10 -6.01
CA SER A 19 -30.58 -16.33 -5.32
C SER A 19 -29.25 -16.23 -4.55
N CYS A 20 -28.58 -15.06 -4.55
CA CYS A 20 -27.33 -14.90 -3.82
C CYS A 20 -27.56 -14.49 -2.36
N GLY A 21 -27.05 -15.27 -1.40
CA GLY A 21 -26.97 -14.87 -0.01
C GLY A 21 -26.08 -13.63 0.18
N PRO A 22 -26.11 -12.96 1.35
CA PRO A 22 -25.37 -11.72 1.61
C PRO A 22 -23.87 -11.84 1.38
N ASP A 23 -23.26 -12.98 1.66
CA ASP A 23 -21.84 -13.24 1.46
C ASP A 23 -21.45 -13.23 -0.03
N ASN A 24 -22.31 -13.76 -0.90
CA ASN A 24 -22.07 -13.75 -2.34
C ASN A 24 -22.16 -12.32 -2.94
N ARG A 25 -22.95 -11.43 -2.33
CA ARG A 25 -23.03 -10.03 -2.77
C ARG A 25 -21.77 -9.25 -2.42
N VAL A 26 -21.16 -9.50 -1.27
CA VAL A 26 -19.87 -8.88 -0.90
C VAL A 26 -18.78 -9.30 -1.88
N ALA A 27 -18.71 -10.58 -2.23
CA ALA A 27 -17.74 -11.08 -3.21
C ALA A 27 -17.99 -10.50 -4.62
N LEU A 28 -19.27 -10.34 -5.02
CA LEU A 28 -19.61 -9.69 -6.28
C LEU A 28 -19.22 -8.21 -6.28
N ALA A 29 -19.46 -7.50 -5.19
CA ALA A 29 -19.06 -6.10 -5.05
C ALA A 29 -17.53 -5.94 -5.13
N GLU A 30 -16.77 -6.86 -4.54
CA GLU A 30 -15.31 -6.87 -4.63
C GLU A 30 -14.85 -7.02 -6.09
N LYS A 31 -15.43 -7.94 -6.84
CA LYS A 31 -15.14 -8.13 -8.26
C LYS A 31 -15.44 -6.85 -9.07
N LEU A 32 -16.61 -6.24 -8.87
CA LEU A 32 -16.99 -4.99 -9.53
C LEU A 32 -16.04 -3.84 -9.18
N MET A 33 -15.59 -3.76 -7.92
CA MET A 33 -14.59 -2.78 -7.51
C MET A 33 -13.24 -3.00 -8.20
N ALA A 34 -12.82 -4.25 -8.40
CA ALA A 34 -11.60 -4.59 -9.14
C ALA A 34 -11.72 -4.21 -10.63
N GLU A 35 -12.88 -4.40 -11.23
CA GLU A 35 -13.21 -4.02 -12.62
C GLU A 35 -13.45 -2.50 -12.79
N LYS A 36 -13.30 -1.71 -11.72
CA LYS A 36 -13.56 -0.25 -11.66
C LYS A 36 -15.03 0.16 -11.85
N GLU A 37 -15.94 -0.77 -11.75
CA GLU A 37 -17.39 -0.59 -11.80
C GLU A 37 -17.93 -0.13 -10.42
N THR A 38 -17.46 1.03 -9.96
CA THR A 38 -17.71 1.52 -8.58
C THR A 38 -19.22 1.76 -8.32
N ASP A 39 -19.96 2.26 -9.30
CA ASP A 39 -21.40 2.52 -9.14
C ASP A 39 -22.19 1.22 -9.03
N SER A 40 -21.87 0.25 -9.85
CA SER A 40 -22.48 -1.10 -9.79
C SER A 40 -22.18 -1.79 -8.46
N ALA A 41 -20.94 -1.65 -7.95
CA ALA A 41 -20.57 -2.20 -6.66
C ALA A 41 -21.37 -1.56 -5.51
N ILE A 42 -21.59 -0.24 -5.52
CA ILE A 42 -22.41 0.46 -4.52
C ILE A 42 -23.85 -0.05 -4.55
N VAL A 43 -24.43 -0.24 -5.74
CA VAL A 43 -25.80 -0.78 -5.87
C VAL A 43 -25.91 -2.14 -5.22
N VAL A 44 -24.98 -3.06 -5.54
CA VAL A 44 -24.96 -4.42 -4.95
C VAL A 44 -24.81 -4.38 -3.43
N MET A 45 -23.93 -3.51 -2.91
CA MET A 45 -23.72 -3.37 -1.47
C MET A 45 -24.95 -2.77 -0.75
N ASN A 46 -25.63 -1.82 -1.37
CA ASN A 46 -26.88 -1.22 -0.81
C ASN A 46 -28.06 -2.18 -0.82
N GLU A 47 -28.06 -3.23 -1.64
CA GLU A 47 -29.05 -4.30 -1.64
C GLU A 47 -28.92 -5.25 -0.45
N ILE A 48 -27.80 -5.19 0.29
CA ILE A 48 -27.62 -5.93 1.54
C ILE A 48 -28.47 -5.23 2.62
N LYS A 49 -29.80 -5.48 2.58
CA LYS A 49 -30.80 -4.89 3.51
C LYS A 49 -30.83 -5.55 4.87
N GLU A 50 -30.26 -6.74 4.98
CA GLU A 50 -30.17 -7.50 6.22
C GLU A 50 -29.26 -6.77 7.22
N PRO A 51 -29.53 -6.91 8.54
CA PRO A 51 -28.61 -6.40 9.53
C PRO A 51 -27.22 -6.93 9.26
N LEU A 52 -26.25 -6.04 9.12
CA LEU A 52 -24.84 -6.37 8.79
C LEU A 52 -24.21 -7.39 9.76
N HIS A 53 -24.84 -7.63 10.93
CA HIS A 53 -24.43 -8.66 11.88
C HIS A 53 -24.70 -10.11 11.41
N ASN A 54 -25.50 -10.31 10.37
CA ASN A 54 -25.70 -11.63 9.76
C ASN A 54 -24.53 -12.03 8.83
N LEU A 55 -23.70 -11.08 8.44
CA LEU A 55 -22.46 -11.37 7.70
C LEU A 55 -21.42 -12.03 8.59
N SER A 56 -20.56 -12.87 8.01
CA SER A 56 -19.38 -13.31 8.70
C SER A 56 -18.52 -12.10 9.12
N LYS A 57 -17.70 -12.24 10.16
CA LYS A 57 -16.80 -11.14 10.60
C LYS A 57 -15.90 -10.64 9.46
N ARG A 58 -15.47 -11.55 8.59
CA ARG A 58 -14.66 -11.24 7.42
C ARG A 58 -15.45 -10.45 6.39
N ASP A 59 -16.65 -10.92 6.04
CA ASP A 59 -17.46 -10.29 5.00
C ASP A 59 -18.02 -8.95 5.44
N TYR A 60 -18.30 -8.78 6.73
CA TYR A 60 -18.63 -7.48 7.30
C TYR A 60 -17.45 -6.49 7.20
N ALA A 61 -16.24 -6.93 7.53
CA ALA A 61 -15.03 -6.12 7.38
C ALA A 61 -14.76 -5.79 5.91
N LEU A 62 -14.96 -6.74 5.00
CA LEU A 62 -14.79 -6.53 3.56
C LEU A 62 -15.84 -5.56 3.01
N TYR A 63 -17.10 -5.71 3.39
CA TYR A 63 -18.16 -4.75 3.05
C TYR A 63 -17.80 -3.34 3.49
N ALA A 64 -17.35 -3.16 4.74
CA ALA A 64 -16.95 -1.87 5.29
C ALA A 64 -15.79 -1.24 4.50
N LEU A 65 -14.80 -2.06 4.12
CA LEU A 65 -13.70 -1.63 3.27
C LEU A 65 -14.16 -1.18 1.89
N LEU A 66 -14.92 -2.03 1.19
CA LEU A 66 -15.35 -1.76 -0.18
C LEU A 66 -16.25 -0.52 -0.28
N MET A 67 -17.17 -0.33 0.68
CA MET A 67 -17.97 0.89 0.77
C MET A 67 -17.10 2.14 0.99
N SER A 68 -16.12 2.05 1.87
CA SER A 68 -15.20 3.16 2.13
C SER A 68 -14.33 3.49 0.91
N GLU A 69 -13.85 2.49 0.19
CA GLU A 69 -13.12 2.68 -1.08
C GLU A 69 -14.01 3.29 -2.17
N ALA A 70 -15.27 2.87 -2.26
CA ALA A 70 -16.21 3.42 -3.23
C ALA A 70 -16.47 4.91 -2.94
N VAL A 71 -16.69 5.27 -1.67
CA VAL A 71 -16.84 6.67 -1.21
C VAL A 71 -15.54 7.46 -1.47
N HIS A 72 -14.37 6.85 -1.27
CA HIS A 72 -13.08 7.45 -1.59
C HIS A 72 -12.92 7.73 -3.09
N ARG A 73 -13.23 6.76 -3.94
CA ARG A 73 -13.16 6.92 -5.41
C ARG A 73 -14.08 8.03 -5.92
N LYS A 74 -15.24 8.19 -5.28
CA LYS A 74 -16.18 9.30 -5.58
C LYS A 74 -15.80 10.63 -4.95
N GLN A 75 -14.68 10.71 -4.21
CA GLN A 75 -14.23 11.88 -3.49
C GLN A 75 -15.24 12.40 -2.45
N GLN A 76 -16.04 11.53 -1.87
CA GLN A 76 -17.13 11.84 -0.92
C GLN A 76 -16.80 11.45 0.52
N LEU A 77 -15.53 11.16 0.84
CA LEU A 77 -15.10 10.84 2.21
C LEU A 77 -15.56 11.93 3.20
N ASN A 78 -16.13 11.52 4.31
CA ASN A 78 -16.64 12.36 5.38
C ASN A 78 -16.51 11.67 6.74
N ALA A 79 -16.90 12.34 7.83
CA ALA A 79 -16.79 11.81 9.18
C ALA A 79 -17.55 10.48 9.40
N ALA A 80 -18.67 10.24 8.70
CA ALA A 80 -19.39 8.98 8.80
C ALA A 80 -18.59 7.79 8.25
N THR A 81 -17.70 8.04 7.27
CA THR A 81 -16.80 7.02 6.72
C THR A 81 -15.81 6.51 7.77
N ASP A 82 -15.48 7.31 8.78
CA ASP A 82 -14.58 6.94 9.87
C ASP A 82 -15.13 5.74 10.65
N THR A 83 -16.37 5.85 11.09
CA THR A 83 -17.07 4.76 11.80
C THR A 83 -17.23 3.52 10.93
N LEU A 84 -17.56 3.71 9.64
CA LEU A 84 -17.73 2.62 8.69
C LEU A 84 -16.45 1.82 8.50
N LEU A 85 -15.28 2.48 8.50
CA LEU A 85 -14.00 1.85 8.19
C LEU A 85 -13.37 1.08 9.37
N LEU A 86 -13.76 1.39 10.61
CA LEU A 86 -13.19 0.77 11.81
C LEU A 86 -13.24 -0.78 11.83
N PRO A 87 -14.35 -1.44 11.47
CA PRO A 87 -14.40 -2.91 11.42
C PRO A 87 -13.37 -3.51 10.47
N ALA A 88 -13.15 -2.89 9.30
CA ALA A 88 -12.17 -3.34 8.32
C ALA A 88 -10.75 -3.23 8.88
N ILE A 89 -10.38 -2.07 9.43
CA ILE A 89 -9.07 -1.85 10.03
C ILE A 89 -8.82 -2.87 11.13
N LYS A 90 -9.77 -3.02 12.07
CA LYS A 90 -9.63 -3.94 13.20
C LYS A 90 -9.44 -5.39 12.75
N TYR A 91 -10.32 -5.86 11.87
CA TYR A 91 -10.30 -7.26 11.45
C TYR A 91 -9.03 -7.58 10.64
N PHE A 92 -8.75 -6.82 9.58
CA PHE A 92 -7.65 -7.14 8.67
C PHE A 92 -6.26 -6.90 9.28
N SER A 93 -6.10 -5.93 10.18
CA SER A 93 -4.85 -5.76 10.92
C SER A 93 -4.56 -6.92 11.88
N GLN A 94 -5.58 -7.63 12.36
CA GLN A 94 -5.44 -8.77 13.28
C GLN A 94 -5.37 -10.12 12.58
N SER A 95 -6.03 -10.27 11.42
CA SER A 95 -6.11 -11.53 10.68
C SER A 95 -4.82 -11.90 9.94
N GLY A 96 -3.88 -10.96 9.78
CA GLY A 96 -2.66 -11.16 9.00
C GLY A 96 -2.86 -11.01 7.49
N ASP A 97 -4.06 -10.58 7.05
CA ASP A 97 -4.35 -10.31 5.65
C ASP A 97 -3.80 -8.93 5.24
N SER A 98 -2.52 -8.92 4.86
CA SER A 98 -1.77 -7.70 4.55
C SER A 98 -2.41 -6.86 3.45
N LEU A 99 -3.04 -7.50 2.45
CA LEU A 99 -3.64 -6.80 1.32
C LEU A 99 -4.81 -5.92 1.75
N TYR A 100 -5.76 -6.48 2.51
CA TYR A 100 -6.93 -5.71 2.94
C TYR A 100 -6.60 -4.77 4.10
N ALA A 101 -5.63 -5.12 4.97
CA ALA A 101 -5.15 -4.23 6.02
C ALA A 101 -4.54 -2.95 5.43
N GLU A 102 -3.68 -3.09 4.42
CA GLU A 102 -3.10 -1.96 3.69
C GLU A 102 -4.18 -1.07 3.06
N ARG A 103 -5.11 -1.67 2.33
CA ARG A 103 -6.20 -0.95 1.65
C ARG A 103 -7.07 -0.16 2.65
N ALA A 104 -7.40 -0.76 3.79
CA ALA A 104 -8.18 -0.11 4.84
C ALA A 104 -7.42 1.08 5.45
N LEU A 105 -6.14 0.92 5.74
CA LEU A 105 -5.29 1.98 6.28
C LEU A 105 -5.04 3.10 5.25
N TYR A 106 -4.91 2.77 3.98
CA TYR A 106 -4.80 3.75 2.90
C TYR A 106 -6.06 4.62 2.81
N CYS A 107 -7.26 4.01 2.85
CA CYS A 107 -8.52 4.74 2.91
C CYS A 107 -8.63 5.62 4.16
N LYS A 108 -8.22 5.10 5.33
CA LYS A 108 -8.21 5.87 6.59
C LYS A 108 -7.32 7.10 6.49
N ALA A 109 -6.11 6.94 5.96
CA ALA A 109 -5.18 8.05 5.78
C ALA A 109 -5.74 9.15 4.87
N HIS A 110 -6.41 8.79 3.79
CA HIS A 110 -7.09 9.75 2.91
C HIS A 110 -8.26 10.46 3.60
N LEU A 111 -9.02 9.73 4.41
CA LEU A 111 -10.08 10.30 5.22
C LEU A 111 -9.54 11.32 6.22
N ASP A 112 -8.50 10.94 6.98
CA ASP A 112 -7.87 11.80 7.97
C ASP A 112 -7.31 13.09 7.34
N ARG A 113 -6.61 12.94 6.20
CA ARG A 113 -6.15 14.10 5.43
C ARG A 113 -7.30 15.02 5.00
N ARG A 114 -8.44 14.45 4.57
CA ARG A 114 -9.60 15.25 4.16
C ARG A 114 -10.28 15.96 5.35
N LEU A 115 -10.23 15.35 6.53
CA LEU A 115 -10.71 15.92 7.78
C LEU A 115 -9.67 16.84 8.45
N ASN A 116 -8.57 17.15 7.76
CA ASN A 116 -7.44 17.96 8.24
C ASN A 116 -6.74 17.38 9.48
N ARG A 117 -6.77 16.07 9.64
CA ARG A 117 -6.07 15.31 10.72
C ARG A 117 -4.75 14.77 10.16
N MET A 118 -3.78 15.67 9.89
CA MET A 118 -2.55 15.31 9.16
C MET A 118 -1.68 14.30 9.90
N SER A 119 -1.61 14.36 11.23
CA SER A 119 -0.88 13.39 12.05
C SER A 119 -1.48 11.99 11.98
N ASP A 120 -2.81 11.88 12.06
CA ASP A 120 -3.50 10.59 11.92
C ASP A 120 -3.30 10.04 10.50
N ALA A 121 -3.33 10.91 9.48
CA ALA A 121 -3.04 10.54 8.10
C ALA A 121 -1.62 9.99 7.95
N MET A 122 -0.62 10.64 8.54
CA MET A 122 0.77 10.18 8.56
C MET A 122 0.85 8.78 9.18
N GLN A 123 0.26 8.59 10.36
CA GLN A 123 0.27 7.31 11.05
C GLN A 123 -0.38 6.20 10.22
N SER A 124 -1.53 6.48 9.62
CA SER A 124 -2.26 5.51 8.81
C SER A 124 -1.49 5.12 7.54
N PHE A 125 -0.84 6.09 6.85
CA PHE A 125 0.04 5.79 5.71
C PHE A 125 1.29 4.99 6.12
N LEU A 126 1.90 5.32 7.25
CA LEU A 126 3.06 4.57 7.75
C LEU A 126 2.69 3.12 8.12
N LYS A 127 1.52 2.91 8.75
CA LYS A 127 1.01 1.56 9.01
C LYS A 127 0.73 0.82 7.71
N ALA A 128 0.14 1.46 6.69
CA ALA A 128 -0.07 0.87 5.37
C ALA A 128 1.27 0.46 4.72
N LEU A 129 2.30 1.31 4.83
CA LEU A 129 3.63 1.04 4.30
C LEU A 129 4.25 -0.23 4.91
N LEU A 130 4.00 -0.51 6.20
CA LEU A 130 4.51 -1.73 6.85
C LEU A 130 3.96 -3.00 6.21
N PHE A 131 2.67 -3.01 5.84
CA PHE A 131 2.07 -4.15 5.15
C PHE A 131 2.56 -4.30 3.70
N LEU A 132 3.06 -3.22 3.10
CA LEU A 132 3.53 -3.21 1.70
C LEU A 132 4.99 -3.65 1.54
N GLN A 133 5.83 -3.61 2.57
CA GLN A 133 7.29 -3.78 2.46
C GLN A 133 7.74 -5.09 1.77
N ASN A 134 6.94 -6.14 1.84
CA ASN A 134 7.25 -7.45 1.23
C ASN A 134 6.16 -7.92 0.27
N SER A 135 5.26 -7.02 -0.15
CA SER A 135 4.09 -7.40 -0.96
C SER A 135 4.39 -7.50 -2.46
N GLY A 136 5.51 -6.94 -2.93
CA GLY A 136 5.78 -6.78 -4.35
C GLY A 136 4.83 -5.80 -5.07
N ASN A 137 3.93 -5.14 -4.35
CA ASN A 137 2.98 -4.19 -4.93
C ASN A 137 3.61 -2.80 -5.10
N HIS A 138 4.44 -2.65 -6.13
CA HIS A 138 5.15 -1.41 -6.43
C HIS A 138 4.23 -0.23 -6.73
N GLU A 139 3.02 -0.47 -7.26
CA GLU A 139 2.05 0.60 -7.49
C GLU A 139 1.56 1.21 -6.18
N GLN A 140 1.19 0.39 -5.21
CA GLN A 140 0.75 0.89 -3.91
C GLN A 140 1.91 1.47 -3.10
N LEU A 141 3.12 0.89 -3.19
CA LEU A 141 4.33 1.49 -2.62
C LEU A 141 4.57 2.91 -3.15
N TYR A 142 4.45 3.10 -4.47
CA TYR A 142 4.52 4.43 -5.08
C TYR A 142 3.46 5.37 -4.50
N ARG A 143 2.20 4.95 -4.45
CA ARG A 143 1.08 5.76 -3.99
C ARG A 143 1.23 6.18 -2.53
N VAL A 144 1.53 5.23 -1.65
CA VAL A 144 1.69 5.50 -0.21
C VAL A 144 2.87 6.44 0.04
N ASN A 145 4.03 6.21 -0.59
CA ASN A 145 5.18 7.08 -0.45
C ASN A 145 4.93 8.49 -1.00
N THR A 146 4.22 8.62 -2.13
CA THR A 146 3.82 9.93 -2.67
C THR A 146 2.98 10.70 -1.65
N TRP A 147 2.00 10.05 -1.01
CA TRP A 147 1.14 10.70 -0.03
C TRP A 147 1.85 11.01 1.29
N LEU A 148 2.76 10.15 1.75
CA LEU A 148 3.64 10.47 2.88
C LEU A 148 4.46 11.73 2.58
N GLY A 149 5.01 11.85 1.37
CA GLY A 149 5.70 13.07 0.94
C GLY A 149 4.80 14.30 0.90
N VAL A 150 3.51 14.16 0.56
CA VAL A 150 2.53 15.26 0.62
C VAL A 150 2.22 15.66 2.06
N VAL A 151 2.06 14.71 2.96
CA VAL A 151 1.84 14.99 4.39
C VAL A 151 3.06 15.69 4.98
N CYS A 152 4.28 15.21 4.71
CA CYS A 152 5.52 15.87 5.12
C CYS A 152 5.61 17.32 4.62
N LEU A 153 5.24 17.58 3.35
CA LEU A 153 5.22 18.93 2.78
C LEU A 153 4.26 19.84 3.54
N ASN A 154 3.07 19.35 3.89
CA ASN A 154 2.07 20.11 4.64
C ASN A 154 2.52 20.41 6.09
N GLN A 155 3.36 19.54 6.65
CA GLN A 155 3.96 19.70 7.98
C GLN A 155 5.30 20.46 7.95
N GLU A 156 5.71 20.98 6.79
CA GLU A 156 6.98 21.68 6.56
C GLU A 156 8.23 20.79 6.82
N GLU A 157 8.04 19.47 6.85
CA GLU A 157 9.13 18.48 6.95
C GLU A 157 9.67 18.16 5.53
N TYR A 158 10.42 19.13 4.97
CA TYR A 158 10.86 19.07 3.57
C TYR A 158 11.87 17.95 3.29
N SER A 159 12.67 17.55 4.27
CA SER A 159 13.58 16.41 4.19
C SER A 159 12.82 15.10 4.04
N GLY A 160 11.72 14.93 4.76
CA GLY A 160 10.80 13.80 4.62
C GLY A 160 10.12 13.79 3.26
N LYS A 161 9.71 14.97 2.75
CA LYS A 161 9.19 15.08 1.37
C LYS A 161 10.18 14.49 0.37
N VAL A 162 11.47 14.87 0.44
CA VAL A 162 12.51 14.34 -0.46
C VAL A 162 12.69 12.84 -0.26
N ARG A 163 12.78 12.37 0.98
CA ARG A 163 12.98 10.96 1.31
C ARG A 163 11.87 10.08 0.74
N TYR A 164 10.61 10.38 1.06
CA TYR A 164 9.48 9.58 0.57
C TYR A 164 9.30 9.69 -0.95
N SER A 165 9.58 10.85 -1.56
CA SER A 165 9.54 10.99 -3.02
C SER A 165 10.62 10.15 -3.72
N LYS A 166 11.80 9.95 -3.11
CA LYS A 166 12.83 9.03 -3.62
C LYS A 166 12.39 7.57 -3.52
N GLU A 167 11.72 7.18 -2.43
CA GLU A 167 11.14 5.83 -2.33
C GLU A 167 10.01 5.62 -3.35
N ALA A 168 9.19 6.65 -3.59
CA ALA A 168 8.19 6.61 -4.67
C ALA A 168 8.85 6.47 -6.05
N LEU A 169 9.96 7.17 -6.31
CA LEU A 169 10.72 7.03 -7.56
C LEU A 169 11.24 5.60 -7.75
N LYS A 170 11.79 5.00 -6.69
CA LYS A 170 12.25 3.62 -6.73
C LYS A 170 11.10 2.67 -7.09
N ALA A 171 9.98 2.77 -6.39
CA ALA A 171 8.80 1.95 -6.68
C ALA A 171 8.26 2.16 -8.11
N ALA A 172 8.32 3.39 -8.64
CA ALA A 172 7.91 3.69 -10.02
C ALA A 172 8.86 3.07 -11.06
N LEU A 173 10.16 3.01 -10.76
CA LEU A 173 11.16 2.34 -11.60
C LEU A 173 10.95 0.83 -11.61
N ASP A 174 10.75 0.23 -10.44
CA ASP A 174 10.49 -1.21 -10.31
C ASP A 174 9.18 -1.62 -11.03
N LEU A 175 8.18 -0.73 -11.04
CA LEU A 175 6.93 -0.91 -11.80
C LEU A 175 7.10 -0.70 -13.31
N GLY A 176 8.17 -0.06 -13.77
CA GLY A 176 8.36 0.34 -15.18
C GLY A 176 7.39 1.44 -15.64
N ASN A 177 6.75 2.17 -14.73
CA ASN A 177 5.73 3.17 -15.06
C ASN A 177 6.34 4.56 -15.24
N MET A 178 6.48 5.00 -16.48
CA MET A 178 7.09 6.29 -16.84
C MET A 178 6.28 7.49 -16.34
N PHE A 179 4.95 7.38 -16.24
CA PHE A 179 4.13 8.45 -15.67
C PHE A 179 4.46 8.64 -14.18
N TYR A 180 4.52 7.57 -13.40
CA TYR A 180 4.84 7.64 -11.98
C TYR A 180 6.29 8.08 -11.74
N LYS A 181 7.23 7.62 -12.58
CA LYS A 181 8.63 8.08 -12.56
C LYS A 181 8.72 9.60 -12.66
N ASN A 182 8.08 10.17 -13.68
CA ASN A 182 8.14 11.62 -13.93
C ASN A 182 7.48 12.43 -12.80
N MET A 183 6.35 11.94 -12.26
CA MET A 183 5.71 12.60 -11.11
C MET A 183 6.59 12.55 -9.86
N ALA A 184 7.25 11.43 -9.61
CA ALA A 184 8.17 11.30 -8.48
C ALA A 184 9.39 12.24 -8.62
N LEU A 185 9.93 12.42 -9.83
CA LEU A 185 11.00 13.39 -10.10
C LEU A 185 10.52 14.84 -9.80
N CYS A 186 9.29 15.19 -10.19
CA CYS A 186 8.70 16.47 -9.84
C CYS A 186 8.54 16.64 -8.33
N ASP A 187 8.13 15.60 -7.63
CA ASP A 187 7.97 15.62 -6.18
C ASP A 187 9.30 15.79 -5.44
N ILE A 188 10.36 15.14 -5.92
CA ILE A 188 11.74 15.33 -5.40
C ILE A 188 12.21 16.76 -5.64
N SER A 189 11.99 17.29 -6.86
CA SER A 189 12.29 18.67 -7.21
C SER A 189 11.60 19.66 -6.27
N THR A 190 10.31 19.45 -6.02
CA THR A 190 9.52 20.26 -5.07
C THR A 190 10.13 20.21 -3.66
N GLY A 191 10.51 19.04 -3.16
CA GLY A 191 11.15 18.92 -1.85
C GLY A 191 12.47 19.70 -1.75
N TYR A 192 13.34 19.61 -2.76
CA TYR A 192 14.58 20.38 -2.82
C TYR A 192 14.35 21.88 -2.97
N LEU A 193 13.33 22.29 -3.69
CA LEU A 193 12.94 23.70 -3.80
C LEU A 193 12.61 24.28 -2.42
N PHE A 194 11.82 23.57 -1.61
CA PHE A 194 11.49 24.04 -0.25
C PHE A 194 12.67 23.95 0.72
N LEU A 195 13.65 23.08 0.47
CA LEU A 195 14.93 23.06 1.19
C LEU A 195 15.90 24.16 0.73
N ASN A 196 15.49 25.02 -0.22
CA ASN A 196 16.32 26.05 -0.85
C ASN A 196 17.60 25.49 -1.54
N GLN A 197 17.55 24.22 -1.96
CA GLN A 197 18.62 23.54 -2.72
C GLN A 197 18.31 23.64 -4.21
N LEU A 198 18.46 24.84 -4.78
CA LEU A 198 17.95 25.20 -6.10
C LEU A 198 18.58 24.40 -7.24
N ASP A 199 19.88 24.07 -7.15
CA ASP A 199 20.57 23.26 -8.17
C ASP A 199 20.00 21.83 -8.23
N SER A 200 19.78 21.21 -7.06
CA SER A 200 19.16 19.89 -6.99
C SER A 200 17.69 19.94 -7.47
N ALA A 201 16.96 20.97 -7.09
CA ALA A 201 15.57 21.17 -7.55
C ALA A 201 15.52 21.28 -9.09
N LEU A 202 16.40 22.07 -9.68
CA LEU A 202 16.49 22.27 -11.14
C LEU A 202 16.88 20.97 -11.84
N TYR A 203 17.87 20.25 -11.33
CA TYR A 203 18.28 18.94 -11.88
C TYR A 203 17.11 17.96 -12.00
N TYR A 204 16.34 17.77 -10.91
CA TYR A 204 15.20 16.84 -10.93
C TYR A 204 14.02 17.36 -11.78
N ALA A 205 13.80 18.69 -11.85
CA ALA A 205 12.77 19.26 -12.71
C ALA A 205 13.13 19.08 -14.20
N GLN A 206 14.38 19.28 -14.57
CA GLN A 206 14.86 19.06 -15.93
C GLN A 206 14.79 17.58 -16.32
N ALA A 207 15.21 16.67 -15.44
CA ALA A 207 15.08 15.23 -15.66
C ALA A 207 13.62 14.82 -15.89
N ALA A 208 12.67 15.40 -15.13
CA ALA A 208 11.25 15.16 -15.34
C ALA A 208 10.77 15.73 -16.70
N TYR A 209 11.26 16.91 -17.09
CA TYR A 209 10.92 17.55 -18.36
C TYR A 209 11.40 16.72 -19.57
N GLU A 210 12.65 16.32 -19.57
CA GLU A 210 13.23 15.49 -20.64
C GLU A 210 12.51 14.14 -20.75
N ALA A 211 12.23 13.51 -19.62
CA ALA A 211 11.51 12.24 -19.58
C ALA A 211 10.06 12.39 -20.07
N ALA A 212 9.38 13.52 -19.80
CA ALA A 212 8.03 13.79 -20.29
C ALA A 212 7.99 13.99 -21.80
N LEU A 213 9.00 14.65 -22.37
CA LEU A 213 9.14 14.84 -23.82
C LEU A 213 9.47 13.51 -24.52
N ALA A 214 10.44 12.77 -24.03
CA ALA A 214 10.88 11.51 -24.63
C ALA A 214 9.77 10.46 -24.67
N ASN A 215 8.88 10.44 -23.68
CA ASN A 215 7.82 9.44 -23.57
C ASN A 215 6.45 9.93 -24.09
N SER A 216 6.39 11.11 -24.72
CA SER A 216 5.16 11.70 -25.25
C SER A 216 4.02 11.78 -24.21
N VAL A 217 4.33 12.22 -22.99
CA VAL A 217 3.36 12.36 -21.88
C VAL A 217 3.04 13.85 -21.60
N PRO A 218 2.37 14.57 -22.52
CA PRO A 218 2.15 16.01 -22.41
C PRO A 218 1.30 16.42 -21.19
N ARG A 219 0.51 15.48 -20.67
CA ARG A 219 -0.37 15.69 -19.50
C ARG A 219 0.40 16.08 -18.23
N GLN A 220 1.69 15.81 -18.16
CA GLN A 220 2.55 16.13 -17.01
C GLN A 220 3.22 17.49 -17.11
N LEU A 221 3.36 18.05 -18.31
CA LEU A 221 4.03 19.31 -18.54
C LEU A 221 3.52 20.47 -17.66
N PRO A 222 2.21 20.62 -17.39
CA PRO A 222 1.75 21.69 -16.48
C PRO A 222 2.38 21.64 -15.09
N PHE A 223 2.63 20.44 -14.54
CA PHE A 223 3.27 20.29 -13.23
C PHE A 223 4.76 20.60 -13.30
N ILE A 224 5.43 20.12 -14.34
CA ILE A 224 6.85 20.34 -14.57
C ILE A 224 7.11 21.83 -14.78
N TYR A 225 6.31 22.50 -15.59
CA TYR A 225 6.42 23.95 -15.82
C TYR A 225 6.15 24.76 -14.55
N THR A 226 5.22 24.32 -13.68
CA THR A 226 5.03 24.96 -12.38
C THR A 226 6.31 24.86 -11.53
N ASN A 227 6.94 23.69 -11.45
CA ASN A 227 8.17 23.51 -10.69
C ASN A 227 9.31 24.37 -11.25
N LEU A 228 9.53 24.34 -12.57
CA LEU A 228 10.55 25.15 -13.22
C LEU A 228 10.30 26.66 -12.97
N GLY A 229 9.05 27.11 -13.10
CA GLY A 229 8.67 28.49 -12.80
C GLY A 229 8.97 28.89 -11.35
N SER A 230 8.66 28.02 -10.39
CA SER A 230 8.96 28.27 -8.98
C SER A 230 10.46 28.31 -8.71
N ILE A 231 11.25 27.44 -9.31
CA ILE A 231 12.71 27.40 -9.19
C ILE A 231 13.32 28.70 -9.74
N TYR A 232 12.96 29.10 -10.98
CA TYR A 232 13.47 30.34 -11.56
C TYR A 232 13.02 31.59 -10.81
N SER A 233 11.83 31.57 -10.20
CA SER A 233 11.38 32.66 -9.30
C SER A 233 12.31 32.81 -8.08
N GLN A 234 12.74 31.71 -7.48
CA GLN A 234 13.67 31.72 -6.34
C GLN A 234 15.12 32.03 -6.76
N GLN A 235 15.53 31.66 -7.96
CA GLN A 235 16.83 32.03 -8.53
C GLN A 235 16.93 33.54 -8.89
N GLY A 236 15.83 34.30 -8.79
CA GLY A 236 15.82 35.73 -9.13
C GLY A 236 15.65 36.00 -10.63
N GLU A 237 15.14 35.02 -11.39
CA GLU A 237 14.82 35.14 -12.82
C GLU A 237 13.30 35.28 -13.08
N PRO A 238 12.62 36.37 -12.63
CA PRO A 238 11.16 36.42 -12.64
C PRO A 238 10.54 36.41 -14.03
N ALA A 239 11.25 36.94 -15.06
CA ALA A 239 10.75 36.91 -16.45
C ALA A 239 10.67 35.49 -17.00
N LYS A 240 11.71 34.67 -16.73
CA LYS A 240 11.77 33.29 -17.12
C LYS A 240 10.76 32.43 -16.33
N ALA A 241 10.63 32.71 -15.03
CA ALA A 241 9.62 32.12 -14.19
C ALA A 241 8.21 32.36 -14.74
N LEU A 242 7.90 33.60 -15.15
CA LEU A 242 6.60 33.99 -15.71
C LEU A 242 6.29 33.25 -17.02
N ASP A 243 7.28 33.01 -17.89
CA ASP A 243 7.11 32.22 -19.11
C ASP A 243 6.68 30.78 -18.78
N TYR A 244 7.39 30.11 -17.85
CA TYR A 244 7.02 28.76 -17.45
C TYR A 244 5.65 28.69 -16.76
N ILE A 245 5.31 29.64 -15.90
CA ILE A 245 3.97 29.71 -15.28
C ILE A 245 2.87 29.91 -16.32
N ASN A 246 3.09 30.76 -17.35
CA ASN A 246 2.14 30.94 -18.44
C ASN A 246 1.97 29.64 -19.25
N LYS A 247 3.06 28.94 -19.58
CA LYS A 247 3.01 27.62 -20.21
C LYS A 247 2.23 26.60 -19.38
N SER A 248 2.44 26.60 -18.05
CA SER A 248 1.68 25.75 -17.14
C SER A 248 0.17 26.01 -17.20
N ILE A 249 -0.22 27.29 -17.14
CA ILE A 249 -1.64 27.68 -17.17
C ILE A 249 -2.28 27.33 -18.51
N ALA A 250 -1.59 27.61 -19.64
CA ALA A 250 -2.10 27.36 -20.98
C ALA A 250 -2.45 25.89 -21.26
N LEU A 251 -1.73 24.97 -20.62
CA LEU A 251 -1.96 23.51 -20.75
C LEU A 251 -2.97 22.93 -19.74
N ARG A 252 -3.46 23.76 -18.79
CA ARG A 252 -4.43 23.29 -17.80
C ARG A 252 -5.85 23.36 -18.31
N PRO A 253 -6.69 22.36 -18.01
CA PRO A 253 -8.13 22.47 -18.26
C PRO A 253 -8.74 23.64 -17.50
N ALA A 254 -9.66 24.38 -18.11
CA ALA A 254 -10.35 25.53 -17.47
C ALA A 254 -11.07 25.16 -16.15
N LYS A 255 -11.49 23.92 -16.00
CA LYS A 255 -12.12 23.38 -14.78
C LYS A 255 -11.14 23.23 -13.59
N ASP A 256 -9.83 23.29 -13.81
CA ASP A 256 -8.80 23.21 -12.76
C ASP A 256 -8.60 24.56 -12.06
N THR A 257 -9.72 25.19 -11.69
CA THR A 257 -9.79 26.57 -11.18
C THR A 257 -8.92 26.79 -9.95
N ALA A 258 -8.93 25.85 -9.00
CA ALA A 258 -8.16 25.97 -7.76
C ALA A 258 -6.65 26.08 -8.02
N ARG A 259 -6.12 25.27 -8.94
CA ARG A 259 -4.70 25.32 -9.31
C ARG A 259 -4.36 26.55 -10.14
N ILE A 260 -5.25 26.96 -11.04
CA ILE A 260 -5.07 28.19 -11.82
C ILE A 260 -5.02 29.39 -10.88
N LEU A 261 -5.90 29.48 -9.87
CA LEU A 261 -5.88 30.54 -8.87
C LEU A 261 -4.57 30.55 -8.06
N SER A 262 -4.05 29.39 -7.69
CA SER A 262 -2.75 29.30 -7.03
C SER A 262 -1.61 29.83 -7.92
N LEU A 263 -1.63 29.52 -9.22
CA LEU A 263 -0.65 30.07 -10.18
C LEU A 263 -0.81 31.57 -10.42
N TYR A 264 -2.01 32.12 -10.28
CA TYR A 264 -2.21 33.58 -10.27
C TYR A 264 -1.55 34.24 -9.05
N GLY A 265 -1.49 33.54 -7.90
CA GLY A 265 -0.70 33.99 -6.75
C GLY A 265 0.79 34.11 -7.07
N VAL A 266 1.33 33.10 -7.79
CA VAL A 266 2.72 33.14 -8.27
C VAL A 266 2.91 34.31 -9.27
N LYS A 267 1.98 34.50 -10.20
CA LYS A 267 2.05 35.64 -11.15
C LYS A 267 2.00 37.01 -10.44
N LEU A 268 1.18 37.15 -9.42
CA LEU A 268 1.15 38.36 -8.56
C LEU A 268 2.55 38.66 -8.02
N GLU A 269 3.21 37.69 -7.42
CA GLU A 269 4.55 37.85 -6.89
C GLU A 269 5.57 38.20 -8.00
N LEU A 270 5.53 37.50 -9.12
CA LEU A 270 6.45 37.69 -10.24
C LEU A 270 6.29 39.09 -10.86
N PHE A 271 5.07 39.58 -11.08
CA PHE A 271 4.82 40.95 -11.56
C PHE A 271 5.28 42.00 -10.56
N GLY A 272 5.13 41.73 -9.26
CA GLY A 272 5.68 42.60 -8.21
C GLY A 272 7.23 42.67 -8.24
N LYS A 273 7.90 41.54 -8.50
CA LYS A 273 9.35 41.49 -8.70
C LYS A 273 9.79 42.27 -9.93
N LEU A 274 9.04 42.18 -11.03
CA LEU A 274 9.29 42.89 -12.30
C LEU A 274 8.91 44.41 -12.27
N GLY A 275 8.31 44.88 -11.18
CA GLY A 275 7.83 46.28 -11.10
C GLY A 275 6.56 46.58 -11.90
N GLN A 276 5.87 45.57 -12.40
CA GLN A 276 4.63 45.66 -13.17
C GLN A 276 3.42 45.66 -12.23
N TYR A 277 3.26 46.72 -11.45
CA TYR A 277 2.35 46.74 -10.31
C TYR A 277 0.86 46.67 -10.69
N ASP A 278 0.45 47.24 -11.83
CA ASP A 278 -0.92 47.10 -12.32
C ASP A 278 -1.30 45.69 -12.66
N SER A 279 -0.38 44.95 -13.28
CA SER A 279 -0.55 43.52 -13.54
C SER A 279 -0.59 42.73 -12.23
N ALA A 280 0.26 43.07 -11.27
CA ALA A 280 0.25 42.43 -9.96
C ALA A 280 -1.09 42.61 -9.26
N TYR A 281 -1.63 43.88 -9.24
CA TYR A 281 -2.94 44.16 -8.66
C TYR A 281 -4.08 43.41 -9.35
N HIS A 282 -4.05 43.30 -10.67
CA HIS A 282 -5.03 42.52 -11.42
C HIS A 282 -5.07 41.06 -10.96
N TYR A 283 -3.91 40.43 -10.77
CA TYR A 283 -3.85 39.05 -10.28
C TYR A 283 -4.19 38.92 -8.79
N PHE A 284 -3.86 39.92 -7.97
CA PHE A 284 -4.32 40.00 -6.59
C PHE A 284 -5.85 39.91 -6.48
N GLN A 285 -6.58 40.67 -7.26
CA GLN A 285 -8.05 40.67 -7.27
C GLN A 285 -8.60 39.25 -7.62
N LYS A 286 -7.92 38.53 -8.48
CA LYS A 286 -8.32 37.15 -8.81
C LYS A 286 -8.04 36.14 -7.66
N VAL A 287 -6.91 36.32 -6.96
CA VAL A 287 -6.50 35.38 -5.92
C VAL A 287 -7.33 35.51 -4.65
N ILE A 288 -7.77 36.71 -4.28
CA ILE A 288 -8.57 36.92 -3.08
C ILE A 288 -9.96 36.25 -3.12
N SER A 289 -10.41 35.79 -4.30
CA SER A 289 -11.61 34.97 -4.46
C SER A 289 -11.32 33.46 -4.29
N SER A 290 -10.08 33.10 -4.01
CA SER A 290 -9.70 31.67 -3.83
C SER A 290 -10.35 31.11 -2.56
N PRO A 291 -10.85 29.86 -2.61
CA PRO A 291 -11.31 29.15 -1.42
C PRO A 291 -10.15 28.68 -0.50
N ASN A 292 -8.89 28.84 -0.93
CA ASN A 292 -7.71 28.46 -0.14
C ASN A 292 -7.22 29.66 0.71
N PRO A 293 -7.39 29.64 2.05
CA PRO A 293 -6.99 30.74 2.91
C PRO A 293 -5.50 31.08 2.85
N SER A 294 -4.64 30.06 2.69
CA SER A 294 -3.18 30.26 2.58
C SER A 294 -2.82 31.05 1.33
N SER A 295 -3.43 30.75 0.17
CA SER A 295 -3.20 31.51 -1.07
C SER A 295 -3.68 32.97 -0.93
N VAL A 296 -4.77 33.20 -0.22
CA VAL A 296 -5.30 34.51 0.04
C VAL A 296 -4.37 35.32 0.97
N ALA A 297 -3.88 34.67 2.05
CA ALA A 297 -2.91 35.29 2.96
C ALA A 297 -1.62 35.70 2.23
N ASP A 298 -1.05 34.80 1.42
CA ASP A 298 0.13 35.07 0.61
C ASP A 298 -0.09 36.25 -0.37
N ALA A 299 -1.28 36.34 -0.96
CA ALA A 299 -1.63 37.41 -1.86
C ALA A 299 -1.62 38.77 -1.12
N TYR A 300 -2.21 38.86 0.07
CA TYR A 300 -2.18 40.08 0.89
C TYR A 300 -0.74 40.46 1.29
N ASN A 301 0.10 39.47 1.70
CA ASN A 301 1.51 39.71 2.02
C ASN A 301 2.29 40.27 0.81
N ASN A 302 2.09 39.66 -0.37
CA ASN A 302 2.74 40.09 -1.59
C ASN A 302 2.30 41.52 -1.99
N MET A 303 1.00 41.86 -1.87
CA MET A 303 0.52 43.23 -2.11
C MET A 303 1.08 44.24 -1.11
N ALA A 304 1.18 43.86 0.17
CA ALA A 304 1.82 44.73 1.17
C ALA A 304 3.26 45.04 0.80
N LYS A 305 4.04 44.03 0.38
CA LYS A 305 5.43 44.21 -0.10
C LYS A 305 5.51 45.10 -1.34
N ILE A 306 4.55 44.97 -2.27
CA ILE A 306 4.48 45.79 -3.49
C ILE A 306 4.18 47.25 -3.12
N TYR A 307 3.18 47.52 -2.29
CA TYR A 307 2.86 48.88 -1.85
C TYR A 307 4.01 49.50 -1.07
N HIS A 308 4.69 48.75 -0.23
CA HIS A 308 5.91 49.20 0.44
C HIS A 308 7.00 49.62 -0.54
N LYS A 309 7.29 48.79 -1.57
CA LYS A 309 8.24 49.12 -2.64
C LYS A 309 7.84 50.41 -3.42
N MET A 310 6.53 50.65 -3.56
CA MET A 310 6.00 51.87 -4.20
C MET A 310 6.08 53.14 -3.30
N GLY A 311 6.56 53.00 -2.06
CA GLY A 311 6.51 54.10 -1.07
C GLY A 311 5.09 54.40 -0.52
N ARG A 312 4.12 53.54 -0.79
CA ARG A 312 2.70 53.71 -0.40
C ARG A 312 2.41 52.99 0.91
N ALA A 313 3.01 53.46 2.00
CA ALA A 313 2.90 52.82 3.31
C ALA A 313 1.45 52.76 3.85
N SER A 314 0.63 53.78 3.55
CA SER A 314 -0.80 53.82 3.92
C SER A 314 -1.61 52.69 3.31
N ASP A 315 -1.25 52.23 2.11
CA ASP A 315 -1.93 51.13 1.41
C ASP A 315 -1.34 49.76 1.79
N ALA A 316 -0.06 49.73 2.16
CA ALA A 316 0.60 48.51 2.62
C ALA A 316 0.05 48.02 3.98
N TYR A 317 -0.26 48.95 4.90
CA TYR A 317 -0.70 48.62 6.25
C TYR A 317 -1.97 47.74 6.31
N PRO A 318 -3.10 48.08 5.65
CA PRO A 318 -4.30 47.26 5.69
C PRO A 318 -4.09 45.88 5.03
N MET A 319 -3.20 45.79 4.04
CA MET A 319 -2.83 44.48 3.45
C MET A 319 -2.08 43.61 4.45
N LEU A 320 -1.12 44.20 5.16
CA LEU A 320 -0.35 43.46 6.19
C LEU A 320 -1.24 43.03 7.37
N GLN A 321 -2.17 43.92 7.79
CA GLN A 321 -3.13 43.58 8.84
C GLN A 321 -3.98 42.37 8.45
N ARG A 322 -4.50 42.37 7.21
CA ARG A 322 -5.31 41.24 6.71
C ARG A 322 -4.50 39.94 6.57
N PHE A 323 -3.22 40.05 6.16
CA PHE A 323 -2.31 38.93 6.16
C PHE A 323 -2.13 38.35 7.57
N ILE A 324 -1.90 39.19 8.59
CA ILE A 324 -1.71 38.73 9.98
C ILE A 324 -2.97 38.01 10.48
N GLU A 325 -4.16 38.60 10.30
CA GLU A 325 -5.43 37.96 10.70
C GLU A 325 -5.63 36.58 10.12
N LEU A 326 -5.36 36.42 8.81
CA LEU A 326 -5.48 35.15 8.11
C LEU A 326 -4.38 34.14 8.57
N SER A 327 -3.16 34.64 8.76
CA SER A 327 -2.02 33.81 9.20
C SER A 327 -2.19 33.30 10.62
N ASP A 328 -2.72 34.12 11.54
CA ASP A 328 -3.01 33.69 12.90
C ASP A 328 -4.10 32.61 12.94
N THR A 329 -5.11 32.75 12.09
CA THR A 329 -6.13 31.72 11.92
C THR A 329 -5.50 30.39 11.43
N ILE A 330 -4.67 30.44 10.39
CA ILE A 330 -3.98 29.29 9.82
C ILE A 330 -3.02 28.69 10.84
N ARG A 331 -2.23 29.53 11.56
CA ARG A 331 -1.27 29.12 12.58
C ARG A 331 -1.96 28.43 13.78
N LYS A 332 -3.11 28.95 14.23
CA LYS A 332 -3.88 28.35 15.32
C LYS A 332 -4.29 26.91 15.02
N TYR A 333 -4.65 26.62 13.78
CA TYR A 333 -4.89 25.25 13.33
C TYR A 333 -3.57 24.43 13.23
N ARG A 334 -2.48 25.06 12.80
CA ARG A 334 -1.17 24.41 12.59
C ARG A 334 -0.47 24.05 13.90
N HIS A 335 -0.44 24.93 14.90
CA HIS A 335 0.19 24.64 16.21
C HIS A 335 -0.46 23.49 16.96
N THR A 336 -1.77 23.31 16.81
CA THR A 336 -2.46 22.12 17.34
C THR A 336 -1.97 20.86 16.63
N GLU A 337 -1.71 20.94 15.33
CA GLU A 337 -1.19 19.84 14.52
C GLU A 337 0.29 19.52 14.81
N GLU A 338 1.14 20.54 15.03
CA GLU A 338 2.57 20.32 15.36
C GLU A 338 2.76 19.57 16.69
N ALA A 339 1.99 19.91 17.70
CA ALA A 339 2.02 19.21 18.98
C ALA A 339 1.57 17.73 18.84
N ILE A 340 0.55 17.50 18.01
CA ILE A 340 0.07 16.17 17.67
C ILE A 340 1.10 15.44 16.81
N ALA A 341 1.72 16.11 15.83
CA ALA A 341 2.75 15.53 14.97
C ALA A 341 3.99 15.09 15.74
N LEU A 342 4.42 15.88 16.74
CA LEU A 342 5.54 15.53 17.60
C LEU A 342 5.22 14.29 18.48
N GLN A 343 3.99 14.21 18.98
CA GLN A 343 3.50 13.06 19.73
C GLN A 343 3.40 11.81 18.85
N GLU A 344 3.01 11.96 17.58
CA GLU A 344 2.93 10.87 16.60
C GLU A 344 4.32 10.41 16.11
N LEU A 345 5.30 11.31 15.96
CA LEU A 345 6.69 10.94 15.69
C LEU A 345 7.25 10.08 16.82
N TYR A 346 6.99 10.45 18.08
CA TYR A 346 7.40 9.66 19.24
C TYR A 346 6.70 8.29 19.27
N LYS A 347 5.39 8.25 19.02
CA LYS A 347 4.64 6.99 18.85
C LYS A 347 5.15 6.14 17.70
N HIS A 348 5.54 6.77 16.57
CA HIS A 348 6.10 6.07 15.43
C HIS A 348 7.43 5.40 15.79
N GLU A 349 8.29 6.07 16.56
CA GLU A 349 9.54 5.51 17.03
C GLU A 349 9.28 4.30 17.94
N GLN A 350 8.31 4.40 18.86
CA GLN A 350 7.85 3.26 19.67
C GLN A 350 7.26 2.13 18.80
N LEU A 351 6.40 2.46 17.82
CA LEU A 351 5.82 1.47 16.90
C LEU A 351 6.88 0.81 16.01
N SER A 352 7.94 1.52 15.63
CA SER A 352 9.04 0.93 14.85
C SER A 352 9.82 -0.10 15.67
N VAL A 353 10.06 0.18 16.95
CA VAL A 353 10.69 -0.76 17.89
C VAL A 353 9.77 -1.96 18.18
N GLU A 354 8.48 -1.73 18.37
CA GLU A 354 7.49 -2.79 18.57
C GLU A 354 7.32 -3.66 17.31
N ASN A 355 7.32 -3.05 16.12
CA ASN A 355 7.28 -3.77 14.85
C ASN A 355 8.55 -4.58 14.60
N LEU A 356 9.72 -4.07 14.98
CA LEU A 356 10.97 -4.83 14.92
C LEU A 356 10.88 -6.06 15.84
N TYR A 357 10.34 -5.90 17.04
CA TYR A 357 10.10 -6.99 17.97
C TYR A 357 9.11 -8.03 17.40
N TRP A 358 7.99 -7.60 16.82
CA TRP A 358 7.03 -8.52 16.23
C TRP A 358 7.58 -9.21 14.98
N ARG A 359 8.40 -8.53 14.17
CA ARG A 359 9.09 -9.13 13.01
C ARG A 359 10.10 -10.19 13.42
N THR A 360 10.90 -9.92 14.45
CA THR A 360 11.84 -10.92 14.98
C THR A 360 11.10 -12.14 15.50
N ARG A 361 10.01 -11.94 16.26
CA ARG A 361 9.15 -13.05 16.71
C ARG A 361 8.45 -13.79 15.57
N ALA A 362 7.99 -13.08 14.53
CA ALA A 362 7.40 -13.74 13.37
C ALA A 362 8.43 -14.56 12.60
N ALA A 363 9.65 -14.02 12.41
CA ALA A 363 10.76 -14.75 11.80
C ALA A 363 11.17 -15.98 12.64
N GLU A 364 11.17 -15.87 13.97
CA GLU A 364 11.41 -17.01 14.85
C GLU A 364 10.32 -18.09 14.76
N ARG A 365 9.04 -17.70 14.72
CA ARG A 365 7.93 -18.65 14.48
C ARG A 365 8.07 -19.33 13.13
N GLN A 366 8.37 -18.59 12.08
CA GLN A 366 8.56 -19.12 10.74
C GLN A 366 9.74 -20.11 10.70
N ARG A 367 10.86 -19.75 11.32
CA ARG A 367 12.02 -20.65 11.48
C ARG A 367 11.64 -21.92 12.24
N ASN A 368 10.87 -21.82 13.32
CA ASN A 368 10.42 -22.98 14.08
C ASN A 368 9.47 -23.88 13.27
N VAL A 369 8.58 -23.30 12.46
CA VAL A 369 7.74 -24.04 11.53
C VAL A 369 8.59 -24.78 10.49
N TYR A 370 9.61 -24.11 9.91
CA TYR A 370 10.54 -24.78 8.99
C TYR A 370 11.29 -25.93 9.65
N TRP A 371 11.78 -25.76 10.89
CA TRP A 371 12.42 -26.84 11.63
C TRP A 371 11.46 -28.00 11.91
N MET A 372 10.23 -27.71 12.32
CA MET A 372 9.22 -28.76 12.55
C MET A 372 8.86 -29.50 11.26
N THR A 373 8.72 -28.81 10.13
CA THR A 373 8.44 -29.44 8.84
C THR A 373 9.63 -30.26 8.35
N THR A 374 10.86 -29.79 8.49
CA THR A 374 12.07 -30.55 8.13
C THR A 374 12.23 -31.79 8.99
N ILE A 375 11.99 -31.70 10.30
CA ILE A 375 12.01 -32.84 11.21
C ILE A 375 10.92 -33.85 10.85
N SER A 376 9.70 -33.42 10.56
CA SER A 376 8.62 -34.33 10.16
C SER A 376 8.90 -35.03 8.83
N LEU A 377 9.47 -34.33 7.85
CA LEU A 377 9.89 -34.93 6.58
C LEU A 377 11.02 -35.99 6.78
N LEU A 378 11.97 -35.66 7.68
CA LEU A 378 13.05 -36.60 8.02
C LEU A 378 12.51 -37.88 8.70
N LEU A 379 11.52 -37.71 9.60
CA LEU A 379 10.84 -38.86 10.24
C LEU A 379 10.08 -39.72 9.22
N VAL A 380 9.39 -39.12 8.27
CA VAL A 380 8.71 -39.83 7.17
C VAL A 380 9.73 -40.58 6.30
N TRP A 381 10.88 -39.95 6.01
CA TRP A 381 11.95 -40.59 5.23
C TRP A 381 12.55 -41.80 5.98
N VAL A 382 12.83 -41.64 7.28
CA VAL A 382 13.32 -42.74 8.14
C VAL A 382 12.29 -43.86 8.22
N ALA A 383 11.01 -43.52 8.42
CA ALA A 383 9.95 -44.53 8.46
C ALA A 383 9.84 -45.31 7.12
N SER A 384 9.97 -44.57 5.99
CA SER A 384 9.97 -45.16 4.65
C SER A 384 11.18 -46.08 4.42
N ALA A 385 12.37 -45.66 4.86
CA ALA A 385 13.59 -46.50 4.78
C ALA A 385 13.46 -47.76 5.61
N VAL A 386 12.94 -47.63 6.83
CA VAL A 386 12.64 -48.74 7.72
C VAL A 386 11.64 -49.72 7.10
N TYR A 387 10.55 -49.19 6.53
CA TYR A 387 9.57 -50.01 5.81
C TYR A 387 10.19 -50.77 4.62
N PHE A 388 11.06 -50.11 3.86
CA PHE A 388 11.74 -50.73 2.72
C PHE A 388 12.70 -51.82 3.15
N ILE A 389 13.47 -51.64 4.23
CA ILE A 389 14.36 -52.66 4.82
C ILE A 389 13.53 -53.84 5.33
N TYR A 390 12.43 -53.55 6.05
CA TYR A 390 11.51 -54.58 6.53
C TYR A 390 10.93 -55.40 5.38
N ARG A 391 10.42 -54.73 4.32
CA ARG A 391 9.88 -55.41 3.14
C ARG A 391 10.92 -56.25 2.43
N ARG A 392 12.16 -55.77 2.31
CA ARG A 392 13.29 -56.51 1.72
C ARG A 392 13.62 -57.74 2.54
N ASN A 393 13.72 -57.61 3.86
CA ASN A 393 14.02 -58.73 4.75
C ASN A 393 12.89 -59.79 4.75
N ARG A 394 11.63 -59.35 4.75
CA ARG A 394 10.47 -60.23 4.62
C ARG A 394 10.48 -60.97 3.31
N ASN A 395 10.77 -60.33 2.20
CA ASN A 395 10.86 -61.00 0.89
C ASN A 395 12.00 -62.01 0.85
N HIS A 396 13.14 -61.67 1.46
CA HIS A 396 14.28 -62.59 1.57
C HIS A 396 13.91 -63.81 2.41
N LEU A 397 13.19 -63.58 3.51
CA LEU A 397 12.72 -64.67 4.37
C LEU A 397 11.71 -65.56 3.66
N MET A 398 10.76 -64.99 2.94
CA MET A 398 9.79 -65.76 2.13
C MET A 398 10.48 -66.54 1.03
N ALA A 399 11.52 -65.99 0.39
CA ALA A 399 12.32 -66.68 -0.59
C ALA A 399 13.09 -67.89 0.03
N GLN A 400 13.64 -67.68 1.24
CA GLN A 400 14.29 -68.79 1.99
C GLN A 400 13.29 -69.90 2.40
N GLN A 401 12.07 -69.47 2.86
CA GLN A 401 11.03 -70.47 3.17
C GLN A 401 10.59 -71.21 1.92
N HIS A 402 10.45 -70.56 0.77
CA HIS A 402 10.15 -71.21 -0.49
C HIS A 402 11.25 -72.25 -0.91
N GLN A 403 12.53 -71.87 -0.71
CA GLN A 403 13.63 -72.78 -0.97
C GLN A 403 13.64 -73.90 0.02
N LEU A 404 13.32 -73.69 1.30
CA LEU A 404 13.20 -74.71 2.31
C LEU A 404 12.05 -75.70 1.99
N VAL A 405 10.87 -75.17 1.66
CA VAL A 405 9.71 -75.97 1.26
C VAL A 405 10.00 -76.76 -0.03
N LYS A 406 10.77 -76.18 -0.96
CA LYS A 406 11.20 -76.88 -2.16
C LYS A 406 12.17 -78.03 -1.81
N LYS A 407 13.15 -77.79 -0.93
CA LYS A 407 14.06 -78.84 -0.43
C LYS A 407 13.33 -79.92 0.38
N GLU A 408 12.31 -79.51 1.18
CA GLU A 408 11.46 -80.48 1.88
C GLU A 408 10.69 -81.37 0.92
N LYS A 409 10.12 -80.82 -0.13
CA LYS A 409 9.45 -81.61 -1.17
C LYS A 409 10.42 -82.54 -1.90
N GLU A 410 11.61 -82.03 -2.19
CA GLU A 410 12.66 -82.81 -2.82
C GLU A 410 13.15 -83.96 -1.87
N LEU A 411 13.29 -83.66 -0.57
CA LEU A 411 13.67 -84.64 0.43
C LEU A 411 12.53 -85.64 0.78
N ALA A 412 11.26 -85.15 0.82
CA ALA A 412 10.08 -85.97 1.01
C ALA A 412 9.88 -87.00 -0.15
N GLN A 413 10.29 -86.54 -1.34
CA GLN A 413 10.29 -87.46 -2.49
C GLN A 413 11.44 -88.50 -2.48
N GLN A 414 12.53 -88.24 -1.74
CA GLN A 414 13.71 -89.15 -1.70
C GLN A 414 13.70 -90.09 -0.53
N ARG A 415 12.95 -89.83 0.52
CA ARG A 415 12.86 -90.72 1.69
C ARG A 415 11.54 -90.51 2.44
N GLU A 416 10.98 -91.54 3.05
CA GLU A 416 10.12 -91.45 4.21
C GLU A 416 10.94 -90.87 5.37
N ILE A 417 11.00 -89.52 5.38
CA ILE A 417 11.88 -88.86 6.33
C ILE A 417 11.22 -88.79 7.68
N THR A 418 11.93 -89.25 8.59
CA THR A 418 11.73 -89.34 10.02
C THR A 418 11.35 -88.04 10.65
N SER A 419 10.44 -88.07 11.66
CA SER A 419 9.93 -86.99 12.47
C SER A 419 10.99 -86.03 13.08
N GLU A 420 12.26 -86.40 12.97
CA GLU A 420 13.39 -85.68 13.52
C GLU A 420 13.77 -84.42 12.68
N ASN A 421 13.53 -84.42 11.37
CA ASN A 421 13.75 -83.26 10.51
C ASN A 421 12.61 -82.22 10.66
N LEU A 422 11.39 -82.67 10.93
CA LEU A 422 10.27 -81.83 11.20
C LEU A 422 10.45 -81.01 12.51
N ARG A 423 11.03 -81.69 13.54
CA ARG A 423 11.34 -80.97 14.82
C ARG A 423 12.40 -79.86 14.63
N ARG A 424 13.43 -80.12 13.83
CA ARG A 424 14.45 -79.14 13.54
C ARG A 424 13.89 -77.89 12.78
N MET A 425 12.93 -78.11 11.90
CA MET A 425 12.27 -77.01 11.15
C MET A 425 11.41 -76.14 12.07
N VAL A 426 10.64 -76.71 12.98
CA VAL A 426 9.83 -75.95 13.94
C VAL A 426 10.71 -75.17 14.92
N GLU A 427 11.88 -75.71 15.32
CA GLU A 427 12.84 -74.97 16.16
C GLU A 427 13.47 -73.79 15.39
N LEU A 428 13.70 -73.89 14.08
CA LEU A 428 14.21 -72.85 13.23
C LEU A 428 13.17 -71.72 13.04
N GLU A 429 11.89 -72.04 12.80
CA GLU A 429 10.80 -71.04 12.71
C GLU A 429 10.62 -70.30 14.01
N GLN A 430 10.73 -70.96 15.18
CA GLN A 430 10.65 -70.25 16.49
C GLN A 430 11.85 -69.32 16.73
N LYS A 431 13.07 -69.68 16.26
CA LYS A 431 14.23 -68.81 16.31
C LYS A 431 14.03 -67.54 15.40
N GLU A 432 13.47 -67.74 14.21
CA GLU A 432 13.15 -66.63 13.31
C GLU A 432 12.08 -65.71 13.85
N ALA A 433 11.03 -66.21 14.47
CA ALA A 433 10.01 -65.45 15.11
C ALA A 433 10.58 -64.58 16.26
N LYS A 434 11.49 -65.15 17.08
CA LYS A 434 12.20 -64.44 18.16
C LYS A 434 13.14 -63.36 17.59
N LEU A 435 13.80 -63.60 16.47
CA LEU A 435 14.67 -62.60 15.82
C LEU A 435 13.85 -61.44 15.25
N LYS A 436 12.69 -61.72 14.64
CA LYS A 436 11.74 -60.69 14.16
C LYS A 436 11.22 -59.84 15.34
N GLU A 437 10.83 -60.44 16.45
CA GLU A 437 10.34 -59.73 17.63
C GLU A 437 11.43 -58.82 18.25
N THR A 438 12.70 -59.27 18.29
CA THR A 438 13.83 -58.51 18.80
C THR A 438 14.20 -57.35 17.85
N PHE A 439 14.08 -57.55 16.55
CA PHE A 439 14.30 -56.51 15.54
C PHE A 439 13.23 -55.42 15.61
N PHE A 440 11.95 -55.75 15.72
CA PHE A 440 10.85 -54.80 15.89
C PHE A 440 10.96 -54.00 17.20
N ARG A 441 11.36 -54.63 18.29
CA ARG A 441 11.58 -53.95 19.59
C ARG A 441 12.72 -52.95 19.53
N ARG A 442 13.80 -53.21 18.79
CA ARG A 442 14.92 -52.27 18.57
C ARG A 442 14.54 -51.10 17.64
N LEU A 443 13.67 -51.34 16.69
CA LEU A 443 13.19 -50.29 15.76
C LEU A 443 12.22 -49.34 16.41
N SER A 444 11.27 -49.85 17.18
CA SER A 444 10.34 -48.98 17.93
C SER A 444 11.04 -48.08 18.95
N GLN A 445 12.18 -48.53 19.52
CA GLN A 445 13.00 -47.73 20.43
C GLN A 445 13.81 -46.60 19.71
N LYS A 446 14.13 -46.75 18.40
CA LYS A 446 14.84 -45.74 17.62
C LYS A 446 13.91 -44.67 17.00
N VAL A 447 12.61 -44.93 16.94
CA VAL A 447 11.60 -44.00 16.40
C VAL A 447 11.03 -43.07 17.47
N VAL A 448 11.28 -43.39 18.75
CA VAL A 448 10.78 -42.64 19.92
C VAL A 448 11.88 -41.73 20.55
N GLN A 449 13.14 -41.84 20.07
CA GLN A 449 14.21 -40.86 20.34
C GLN A 449 14.41 -39.91 19.13
#